data_32d93a38b05e3ad56ca3008a249f0a04
#
_entry.id   32d93a38b05e3ad56ca3008a249f0a04
#
_cell.length_a   1.000
_cell.length_b   1.000
_cell.length_c   1.000
_cell.angle_alpha   90.00
_cell.angle_beta   90.00
_cell.angle_gamma   90.00
#
_symmetry.space_group_name_H-M   'P 1'
#
loop_
_entity.id
_entity.type
_entity.pdbx_description
1 polymer ?
#
loop_
_entity_poly.entity_id
_entity_poly.type
_entity_poly.pdbx_seq_one_letter_code
_entity_poly.pdbx_strand_id
1 'polypeptide(L)'
;MRPTVYPKLIVLLYLVFSASVTHGQTSIVAARGPNEVVIGADSKRKISEFEPTGRLVGVTSTLACKIQKANGFYFGCSGPCGELDVTSIIVRASRGPASIQRKVEVLVPLVEDALNNFLQNKSPNALRLYVNKPTALQLLFVGIQDRVPLILGVDFHYRKSDSNVLVQAGEIRTCGATSDACTHLVIGRTDAISNFSKQKGSMDYLARVKPVVGVERLIQMEIDDEPDDVGPPIDILRITKRGAQWVRRKRQCTEVTTTRH
;
A
#
# COMPACT_ATOMS: atom_id res chain seq x y z
N MET A 1 25.88 48.55 -49.32
CA MET A 1 26.07 47.39 -48.44
C MET A 1 24.81 47.23 -47.58
N ARG A 2 24.01 46.22 -47.79
CA ARG A 2 22.80 45.90 -46.99
C ARG A 2 23.14 44.85 -45.98
N PRO A 3 22.79 44.99 -44.69
CA PRO A 3 23.03 43.94 -43.70
C PRO A 3 22.02 42.81 -43.87
N THR A 4 22.50 41.59 -43.99
CA THR A 4 21.72 40.35 -44.02
C THR A 4 21.30 40.02 -42.59
N VAL A 5 19.99 40.08 -42.33
CA VAL A 5 19.38 39.70 -41.07
C VAL A 5 19.18 38.18 -41.10
N TYR A 6 19.93 37.41 -40.29
CA TYR A 6 19.70 35.98 -40.06
C TYR A 6 18.51 35.83 -39.12
N PRO A 7 17.48 35.03 -39.47
CA PRO A 7 16.41 34.72 -38.54
C PRO A 7 16.98 33.76 -37.47
N LYS A 8 16.91 34.18 -36.19
CA LYS A 8 17.19 33.33 -35.03
C LYS A 8 16.16 32.20 -35.00
N LEU A 9 16.59 30.98 -35.31
CA LEU A 9 15.82 29.76 -35.15
C LEU A 9 15.63 29.52 -33.64
N ILE A 10 14.46 29.88 -33.11
CA ILE A 10 14.07 29.54 -31.74
C ILE A 10 13.64 28.08 -31.77
N VAL A 11 14.56 27.19 -31.41
CA VAL A 11 14.25 25.79 -31.14
C VAL A 11 13.48 25.74 -29.82
N LEU A 12 12.16 25.69 -29.91
CA LEU A 12 11.29 25.47 -28.77
C LEU A 12 11.44 24.01 -28.35
N LEU A 13 12.27 23.77 -27.33
CA LEU A 13 12.45 22.46 -26.71
C LEU A 13 11.18 22.12 -25.94
N TYR A 14 10.27 21.39 -26.56
CA TYR A 14 9.12 20.79 -25.87
C TYR A 14 9.65 19.70 -24.93
N LEU A 15 9.84 20.05 -23.66
CA LEU A 15 9.99 19.05 -22.58
C LEU A 15 8.66 18.31 -22.46
N VAL A 16 8.59 17.14 -23.08
CA VAL A 16 7.46 16.21 -22.91
C VAL A 16 7.57 15.65 -21.49
N PHE A 17 6.83 16.22 -20.55
CA PHE A 17 6.66 15.65 -19.23
C PHE A 17 5.75 14.42 -19.35
N SER A 18 6.33 13.24 -19.39
CA SER A 18 5.60 11.99 -19.23
C SER A 18 5.15 11.88 -17.77
N ALA A 19 3.85 11.73 -17.55
CA ALA A 19 3.31 11.47 -16.22
C ALA A 19 3.46 9.97 -15.92
N SER A 20 4.32 9.61 -15.00
CA SER A 20 4.41 8.23 -14.50
C SER A 20 3.36 8.03 -13.40
N VAL A 21 2.44 7.10 -13.62
CA VAL A 21 1.43 6.72 -12.63
C VAL A 21 1.78 5.32 -12.12
N THR A 22 2.09 5.23 -10.85
CA THR A 22 2.31 3.95 -10.19
C THR A 22 0.96 3.30 -9.86
N HIS A 23 0.53 2.38 -10.68
CA HIS A 23 -0.54 1.48 -10.29
C HIS A 23 0.06 0.37 -9.43
N GLY A 24 0.16 0.64 -8.13
CA GLY A 24 0.53 -0.37 -7.15
C GLY A 24 -0.61 -1.38 -7.00
N GLN A 25 -0.67 -2.36 -7.90
CA GLN A 25 -1.39 -3.58 -7.59
C GLN A 25 -0.48 -4.38 -6.66
N THR A 26 -0.99 -4.71 -5.52
CA THR A 26 -0.23 -5.25 -4.39
C THR A 26 -1.16 -6.20 -3.68
N SER A 27 -0.68 -7.32 -3.23
CA SER A 27 -1.38 -8.16 -2.26
C SER A 27 -0.62 -8.14 -0.95
N ILE A 28 -1.27 -7.64 0.11
CA ILE A 28 -0.74 -7.63 1.46
C ILE A 28 -1.73 -8.33 2.37
N VAL A 29 -1.26 -9.32 3.09
CA VAL A 29 -2.05 -10.14 4.00
C VAL A 29 -1.46 -10.05 5.40
N ALA A 30 -2.30 -9.83 6.41
CA ALA A 30 -1.92 -10.01 7.80
C ALA A 30 -2.79 -11.09 8.43
N ALA A 31 -2.17 -11.92 9.26
CA ALA A 31 -2.82 -12.96 10.03
C ALA A 31 -2.41 -12.91 11.49
N ARG A 32 -3.37 -13.14 12.37
CA ARG A 32 -3.19 -13.12 13.82
C ARG A 32 -3.26 -14.54 14.38
N GLY A 33 -2.29 -14.91 15.20
CA GLY A 33 -2.34 -16.05 16.12
C GLY A 33 -2.51 -15.58 17.57
N PRO A 34 -2.54 -16.49 18.54
CA PRO A 34 -2.71 -16.14 19.96
C PRO A 34 -1.60 -15.25 20.53
N ASN A 35 -0.36 -15.42 20.07
CA ASN A 35 0.83 -14.74 20.60
C ASN A 35 1.68 -14.07 19.52
N GLU A 36 1.19 -13.99 18.30
CA GLU A 36 1.92 -13.45 17.16
C GLU A 36 0.98 -12.80 16.16
N VAL A 37 1.51 -11.87 15.41
CA VAL A 37 0.92 -11.39 14.17
C VAL A 37 1.95 -11.54 13.06
N VAL A 38 1.49 -11.94 11.89
CA VAL A 38 2.30 -12.11 10.69
C VAL A 38 1.76 -11.19 9.62
N ILE A 39 2.66 -10.48 8.93
CA ILE A 39 2.32 -9.73 7.73
C ILE A 39 3.17 -10.23 6.58
N GLY A 40 2.54 -10.46 5.45
CA GLY A 40 3.20 -10.81 4.21
C GLY A 40 2.81 -9.85 3.09
N ALA A 41 3.69 -9.71 2.12
CA ALA A 41 3.44 -8.92 0.91
C ALA A 41 4.13 -9.53 -0.29
N ASP A 42 3.50 -9.46 -1.44
CA ASP A 42 4.14 -9.70 -2.73
C ASP A 42 5.16 -8.59 -3.03
N SER A 43 5.97 -8.78 -4.05
CA SER A 43 7.08 -7.87 -4.33
C SER A 43 6.92 -7.06 -5.60
N LYS A 44 6.01 -7.42 -6.47
CA LYS A 44 5.87 -6.79 -7.77
C LYS A 44 5.29 -5.39 -7.65
N ARG A 45 5.90 -4.43 -8.33
CA ARG A 45 5.41 -3.07 -8.48
C ARG A 45 5.36 -2.74 -9.96
N LYS A 46 4.19 -2.38 -10.45
CA LYS A 46 4.00 -1.85 -11.81
C LYS A 46 4.12 -0.33 -11.81
N ILE A 47 4.82 0.20 -12.77
CA ILE A 47 4.92 1.62 -13.07
C ILE A 47 4.40 1.79 -14.49
N SER A 48 3.28 2.49 -14.64
CA SER A 48 2.70 2.83 -15.93
C SER A 48 3.09 4.25 -16.31
N GLU A 49 3.64 4.42 -17.49
CA GLU A 49 4.03 5.71 -18.04
C GLU A 49 2.96 6.17 -19.03
N PHE A 50 2.52 7.43 -18.89
CA PHE A 50 1.48 8.01 -19.73
C PHE A 50 1.98 9.29 -20.39
N GLU A 51 1.57 9.51 -21.63
CA GLU A 51 1.70 10.80 -22.31
C GLU A 51 0.81 11.84 -21.62
N PRO A 52 1.06 13.15 -21.85
CA PRO A 52 0.19 14.23 -21.36
C PRO A 52 -1.28 14.09 -21.81
N THR A 53 -1.51 13.41 -22.94
CA THR A 53 -2.83 13.07 -23.47
C THR A 53 -3.56 12.00 -22.68
N GLY A 54 -2.87 11.30 -21.76
CA GLY A 54 -3.39 10.16 -21.01
C GLY A 54 -3.23 8.82 -21.71
N ARG A 55 -2.53 8.75 -22.87
CA ARG A 55 -2.23 7.49 -23.55
C ARG A 55 -1.09 6.76 -22.83
N LEU A 56 -1.29 5.46 -22.57
CA LEU A 56 -0.25 4.59 -22.01
C LEU A 56 0.88 4.39 -23.04
N VAL A 57 2.12 4.68 -22.67
CA VAL A 57 3.31 4.52 -23.52
C VAL A 57 4.24 3.43 -23.05
N GLY A 58 4.18 3.06 -21.77
CA GLY A 58 5.03 1.99 -21.24
C GLY A 58 4.53 1.43 -19.92
N VAL A 59 4.89 0.18 -19.63
CA VAL A 59 4.71 -0.45 -18.34
C VAL A 59 6.02 -1.13 -17.95
N THR A 60 6.56 -0.74 -16.82
CA THR A 60 7.74 -1.39 -16.23
C THR A 60 7.36 -2.09 -14.94
N SER A 61 8.03 -3.20 -14.65
CA SER A 61 7.85 -3.93 -13.40
C SER A 61 9.15 -3.92 -12.61
N THR A 62 9.04 -3.57 -11.33
CA THR A 62 10.18 -3.54 -10.40
C THR A 62 9.83 -4.30 -9.13
N LEU A 63 10.85 -4.61 -8.33
CA LEU A 63 10.66 -5.18 -7.00
C LEU A 63 10.55 -4.06 -5.97
N ALA A 64 9.55 -4.11 -5.10
CA ALA A 64 9.31 -3.13 -4.05
C ALA A 64 9.28 -3.75 -2.66
N CYS A 65 9.78 -3.01 -1.66
CA CYS A 65 9.69 -3.37 -0.24
C CYS A 65 8.39 -2.82 0.32
N LYS A 66 7.37 -3.64 0.41
CA LYS A 66 6.01 -3.22 0.73
C LYS A 66 5.70 -3.24 2.22
N ILE A 67 6.49 -3.97 3.03
CA ILE A 67 6.37 -3.96 4.48
C ILE A 67 7.38 -2.97 5.04
N GLN A 68 6.88 -1.95 5.73
CA GLN A 68 7.65 -0.85 6.29
C GLN A 68 7.55 -0.85 7.83
N LYS A 69 8.54 -0.26 8.49
CA LYS A 69 8.59 -0.12 9.95
C LYS A 69 8.25 1.31 10.36
N ALA A 70 7.41 1.45 11.35
CA ALA A 70 7.14 2.71 12.05
C ALA A 70 7.49 2.57 13.53
N ASN A 71 7.26 3.62 14.32
CA ASN A 71 7.57 3.59 15.76
C ASN A 71 6.55 2.72 16.53
N GLY A 72 6.92 1.48 16.80
CA GLY A 72 6.14 0.50 17.57
C GLY A 72 5.25 -0.44 16.76
N PHE A 73 5.23 -0.34 15.42
CA PHE A 73 4.45 -1.22 14.55
C PHE A 73 5.07 -1.34 13.15
N TYR A 74 4.52 -2.25 12.35
CA TYR A 74 4.81 -2.37 10.92
C TYR A 74 3.56 -2.10 10.11
N PHE A 75 3.74 -1.70 8.86
CA PHE A 75 2.62 -1.41 7.98
C PHE A 75 2.91 -1.78 6.53
N GLY A 76 1.82 -1.97 5.79
CA GLY A 76 1.82 -2.10 4.36
C GLY A 76 0.82 -1.14 3.73
N CYS A 77 1.07 -0.78 2.48
CA CYS A 77 0.29 0.20 1.75
C CYS A 77 0.02 -0.29 0.33
N SER A 78 -1.23 -0.16 -0.12
CA SER A 78 -1.67 -0.41 -1.49
C SER A 78 -2.31 0.84 -2.09
N GLY A 79 -1.93 1.19 -3.31
CA GLY A 79 -2.31 2.43 -3.99
C GLY A 79 -1.11 3.31 -4.33
N PRO A 80 -1.25 4.63 -4.46
CA PRO A 80 -0.18 5.57 -4.85
C PRO A 80 0.80 5.89 -3.70
N CYS A 81 1.17 4.90 -2.91
CA CYS A 81 1.93 5.04 -1.66
C CYS A 81 3.29 5.72 -1.84
N GLY A 82 3.98 5.43 -2.94
CA GLY A 82 5.29 6.03 -3.24
C GLY A 82 5.19 7.47 -3.73
N GLU A 83 4.15 7.78 -4.49
CA GLU A 83 3.92 9.13 -5.03
C GLU A 83 3.52 10.12 -3.94
N LEU A 84 2.82 9.64 -2.92
CA LEU A 84 2.36 10.41 -1.76
C LEU A 84 3.36 10.47 -0.62
N ASP A 85 4.47 9.71 -0.71
CA ASP A 85 5.38 9.49 0.42
C ASP A 85 4.65 9.14 1.73
N VAL A 86 3.69 8.23 1.62
CA VAL A 86 2.89 7.75 2.76
C VAL A 86 3.78 7.25 3.89
N THR A 87 4.93 6.67 3.56
CA THR A 87 5.90 6.19 4.55
C THR A 87 6.36 7.30 5.47
N SER A 88 6.76 8.45 4.94
CA SER A 88 7.20 9.60 5.75
C SER A 88 6.07 10.16 6.63
N ILE A 89 4.84 10.21 6.10
CA ILE A 89 3.67 10.63 6.88
C ILE A 89 3.48 9.70 8.07
N ILE A 90 3.45 8.38 7.85
CA ILE A 90 3.22 7.37 8.90
C ILE A 90 4.35 7.40 9.93
N VAL A 91 5.61 7.38 9.50
CA VAL A 91 6.77 7.37 10.41
C VAL A 91 6.77 8.63 11.29
N ARG A 92 6.48 9.79 10.72
CA ARG A 92 6.42 11.05 11.47
C ARG A 92 5.27 11.08 12.47
N ALA A 93 4.05 10.70 12.04
CA ALA A 93 2.86 10.69 12.89
C ALA A 93 2.92 9.61 13.96
N SER A 94 3.71 8.53 13.77
CA SER A 94 3.85 7.45 14.75
C SER A 94 4.77 7.77 15.92
N ARG A 95 5.43 8.93 15.95
CA ARG A 95 6.33 9.31 17.05
C ARG A 95 5.59 9.43 18.38
N GLY A 96 6.29 9.15 19.46
CA GLY A 96 5.74 9.23 20.82
C GLY A 96 5.23 7.89 21.38
N PRO A 97 4.81 7.88 22.64
CA PRO A 97 4.50 6.67 23.43
C PRO A 97 3.06 6.15 23.27
N ALA A 98 2.21 6.79 22.45
CA ALA A 98 0.81 6.41 22.30
C ALA A 98 0.64 4.96 21.79
N SER A 99 -0.51 4.37 22.06
CA SER A 99 -0.90 3.05 21.55
C SER A 99 -0.91 3.02 20.01
N ILE A 100 -0.78 1.83 19.41
CA ILE A 100 -0.83 1.67 17.94
C ILE A 100 -2.15 2.20 17.40
N GLN A 101 -3.27 1.85 18.05
CA GLN A 101 -4.59 2.31 17.65
C GLN A 101 -4.67 3.85 17.66
N ARG A 102 -4.22 4.50 18.72
CA ARG A 102 -4.26 5.96 18.82
C ARG A 102 -3.38 6.64 17.76
N LYS A 103 -2.22 6.05 17.47
CA LYS A 103 -1.35 6.53 16.37
C LYS A 103 -2.06 6.43 15.02
N VAL A 104 -2.76 5.32 14.75
CA VAL A 104 -3.53 5.14 13.50
C VAL A 104 -4.69 6.13 13.42
N GLU A 105 -5.42 6.37 14.51
CA GLU A 105 -6.49 7.39 14.57
C GLU A 105 -5.98 8.80 14.22
N VAL A 106 -4.78 9.15 14.68
CA VAL A 106 -4.15 10.46 14.39
C VAL A 106 -3.64 10.53 12.96
N LEU A 107 -3.11 9.44 12.41
CA LEU A 107 -2.50 9.45 11.09
C LEU A 107 -3.55 9.39 9.96
N VAL A 108 -4.73 8.80 10.18
CA VAL A 108 -5.77 8.66 9.15
C VAL A 108 -6.16 10.01 8.52
N PRO A 109 -6.51 11.07 9.28
CA PRO A 109 -6.82 12.37 8.67
C PRO A 109 -5.62 12.98 7.94
N LEU A 110 -4.39 12.78 8.39
CA LEU A 110 -3.20 13.29 7.71
C LEU A 110 -3.00 12.64 6.33
N VAL A 111 -3.30 11.36 6.21
CA VAL A 111 -3.23 10.64 4.93
C VAL A 111 -4.39 11.07 4.03
N GLU A 112 -5.58 11.27 4.58
CA GLU A 112 -6.75 11.78 3.84
C GLU A 112 -6.48 13.15 3.24
N ASP A 113 -5.96 14.08 4.03
CA ASP A 113 -5.56 15.41 3.57
C ASP A 113 -4.49 15.35 2.48
N ALA A 114 -3.47 14.51 2.66
CA ALA A 114 -2.41 14.33 1.67
C ALA A 114 -2.95 13.77 0.35
N LEU A 115 -3.88 12.80 0.40
CA LEU A 115 -4.56 12.24 -0.77
C LEU A 115 -5.39 13.30 -1.49
N ASN A 116 -6.17 14.08 -0.76
CA ASN A 116 -6.99 15.15 -1.33
C ASN A 116 -6.12 16.21 -2.02
N ASN A 117 -5.06 16.66 -1.38
CA ASN A 117 -4.09 17.59 -1.97
C ASN A 117 -3.41 17.00 -3.21
N PHE A 118 -3.04 15.72 -3.19
CA PHE A 118 -2.44 15.05 -4.32
C PHE A 118 -3.38 15.00 -5.53
N LEU A 119 -4.65 14.68 -5.33
CA LEU A 119 -5.64 14.60 -6.41
C LEU A 119 -5.98 15.99 -7.00
N GLN A 120 -6.11 17.01 -6.16
CA GLN A 120 -6.37 18.38 -6.58
C GLN A 120 -5.25 18.95 -7.48
N ASN A 121 -4.02 18.47 -7.30
CA ASN A 121 -2.88 18.89 -8.12
C ASN A 121 -2.71 18.06 -9.41
N LYS A 122 -3.61 17.12 -9.71
CA LYS A 122 -3.57 16.34 -10.95
C LYS A 122 -4.38 17.00 -12.07
N SER A 123 -3.88 16.88 -13.29
CA SER A 123 -4.67 17.25 -14.46
C SER A 123 -5.92 16.37 -14.60
N PRO A 124 -6.99 16.81 -15.25
CA PRO A 124 -8.21 16.00 -15.43
C PRO A 124 -7.95 14.64 -16.07
N ASN A 125 -7.01 14.55 -17.01
CA ASN A 125 -6.64 13.30 -17.66
C ASN A 125 -5.91 12.35 -16.71
N ALA A 126 -4.95 12.88 -15.92
CA ALA A 126 -4.26 12.10 -14.90
C ALA A 126 -5.24 11.64 -13.80
N LEU A 127 -6.16 12.50 -13.36
CA LEU A 127 -7.15 12.17 -12.35
C LEU A 127 -8.01 10.97 -12.74
N ARG A 128 -8.41 10.86 -14.01
CA ARG A 128 -9.20 9.71 -14.51
C ARG A 128 -8.48 8.36 -14.31
N LEU A 129 -7.15 8.35 -14.31
CA LEU A 129 -6.36 7.13 -14.11
C LEU A 129 -6.42 6.62 -12.66
N TYR A 130 -6.66 7.51 -11.70
CA TYR A 130 -6.78 7.15 -10.28
C TYR A 130 -8.22 6.76 -9.92
N VAL A 131 -9.21 7.51 -10.39
CA VAL A 131 -10.60 7.39 -9.90
C VAL A 131 -11.44 6.28 -10.54
N ASN A 132 -10.88 5.49 -11.43
CA ASN A 132 -11.57 4.32 -12.02
C ASN A 132 -11.57 3.08 -11.11
N LYS A 133 -10.95 3.18 -9.92
CA LYS A 133 -10.93 2.15 -8.89
C LYS A 133 -11.87 2.53 -7.74
N PRO A 134 -12.44 1.56 -7.02
CA PRO A 134 -13.32 1.85 -5.88
C PRO A 134 -12.57 2.47 -4.69
N THR A 135 -11.30 2.16 -4.57
CA THR A 135 -10.46 2.54 -3.42
C THR A 135 -9.25 3.35 -3.89
N ALA A 136 -9.02 4.50 -3.26
CA ALA A 136 -7.89 5.37 -3.56
C ALA A 136 -6.59 4.83 -2.98
N LEU A 137 -6.65 4.37 -1.73
CA LEU A 137 -5.51 3.85 -0.98
C LEU A 137 -6.00 2.93 0.13
N GLN A 138 -5.20 1.94 0.47
CA GLN A 138 -5.45 1.03 1.60
C GLN A 138 -4.21 0.93 2.46
N LEU A 139 -4.39 0.93 3.77
CA LEU A 139 -3.33 0.77 4.77
C LEU A 139 -3.63 -0.42 5.67
N LEU A 140 -2.60 -1.17 5.99
CA LEU A 140 -2.63 -2.29 6.90
C LEU A 140 -1.51 -2.12 7.94
N PHE A 141 -1.87 -2.14 9.21
CA PHE A 141 -0.94 -1.96 10.33
C PHE A 141 -0.94 -3.20 11.21
N VAL A 142 0.25 -3.61 11.66
CA VAL A 142 0.41 -4.78 12.52
C VAL A 142 1.41 -4.53 13.62
N GLY A 143 1.13 -5.08 14.81
CA GLY A 143 2.03 -4.98 15.94
C GLY A 143 1.56 -5.76 17.16
N ILE A 144 2.27 -5.59 18.26
CA ILE A 144 1.87 -6.10 19.57
C ILE A 144 1.60 -4.90 20.46
N GLN A 145 0.40 -4.82 20.99
CA GLN A 145 -0.01 -3.80 21.94
C GLN A 145 -0.50 -4.48 23.22
N ASP A 146 0.05 -4.11 24.37
CA ASP A 146 -0.31 -4.71 25.67
C ASP A 146 -0.23 -6.25 25.68
N ARG A 147 0.79 -6.78 25.01
CA ARG A 147 1.04 -8.23 24.77
C ARG A 147 0.03 -8.90 23.84
N VAL A 148 -0.89 -8.15 23.25
CA VAL A 148 -1.92 -8.66 22.33
C VAL A 148 -1.52 -8.39 20.89
N PRO A 149 -1.55 -9.40 20.01
CA PRO A 149 -1.41 -9.22 18.57
C PRO A 149 -2.56 -8.37 18.01
N LEU A 150 -2.21 -7.33 17.24
CA LEU A 150 -3.15 -6.37 16.69
C LEU A 150 -2.94 -6.20 15.19
N ILE A 151 -4.05 -6.22 14.46
CA ILE A 151 -4.11 -5.84 13.05
C ILE A 151 -5.14 -4.72 12.91
N LEU A 152 -4.77 -3.64 12.21
CA LEU A 152 -5.67 -2.54 11.86
C LEU A 152 -5.64 -2.34 10.35
N GLY A 153 -6.79 -2.09 9.75
CA GLY A 153 -6.91 -1.80 8.32
C GLY A 153 -7.76 -0.55 8.09
N VAL A 154 -7.35 0.28 7.12
CA VAL A 154 -8.10 1.48 6.73
C VAL A 154 -8.13 1.55 5.20
N ASP A 155 -9.32 1.74 4.66
CA ASP A 155 -9.54 1.99 3.23
C ASP A 155 -9.93 3.45 3.02
N PHE A 156 -9.37 4.07 1.99
CA PHE A 156 -9.68 5.43 1.58
C PHE A 156 -10.46 5.36 0.26
N HIS A 157 -11.68 5.86 0.25
CA HIS A 157 -12.62 5.74 -0.86
C HIS A 157 -12.81 7.05 -1.60
N TYR A 158 -12.93 6.97 -2.93
CA TYR A 158 -13.32 8.13 -3.71
C TYR A 158 -14.76 8.54 -3.45
N ARG A 159 -14.96 9.83 -3.23
CA ARG A 159 -16.26 10.49 -3.17
C ARG A 159 -16.36 11.47 -4.34
N LYS A 160 -17.38 11.30 -5.18
CA LYS A 160 -17.68 12.24 -6.24
C LYS A 160 -18.61 13.31 -5.68
N SER A 161 -18.21 14.56 -5.81
CA SER A 161 -19.06 15.75 -5.68
C SER A 161 -19.19 16.36 -7.07
N ASP A 162 -20.20 17.18 -7.30
CA ASP A 162 -20.60 17.68 -8.64
C ASP A 162 -19.45 18.25 -9.49
N SER A 163 -18.41 18.80 -8.86
CA SER A 163 -17.25 19.38 -9.55
C SER A 163 -15.90 18.80 -9.12
N ASN A 164 -15.84 18.01 -8.05
CA ASN A 164 -14.58 17.56 -7.46
C ASN A 164 -14.59 16.07 -7.11
N VAL A 165 -13.42 15.47 -7.16
CA VAL A 165 -13.17 14.16 -6.58
C VAL A 165 -12.48 14.37 -5.24
N LEU A 166 -13.08 13.88 -4.18
CA LEU A 166 -12.51 13.87 -2.83
C LEU A 166 -12.27 12.44 -2.40
N VAL A 167 -11.39 12.27 -1.43
CA VAL A 167 -11.15 11.00 -0.76
C VAL A 167 -11.63 11.11 0.67
N GLN A 168 -12.25 10.06 1.17
CA GLN A 168 -12.67 9.94 2.55
C GLN A 168 -12.18 8.62 3.12
N ALA A 169 -11.62 8.66 4.32
CA ALA A 169 -11.28 7.46 5.07
C ALA A 169 -12.54 6.71 5.49
N GLY A 170 -12.51 5.39 5.34
CA GLY A 170 -13.49 4.49 5.93
C GLY A 170 -13.21 4.24 7.41
N GLU A 171 -14.01 3.36 8.00
CA GLU A 171 -13.81 2.93 9.38
C GLU A 171 -12.49 2.17 9.56
N ILE A 172 -11.87 2.32 10.73
CA ILE A 172 -10.69 1.52 11.13
C ILE A 172 -11.19 0.12 11.49
N ARG A 173 -10.92 -0.84 10.64
CA ARG A 173 -11.17 -2.26 10.90
C ARG A 173 -10.13 -2.78 11.89
N THR A 174 -10.55 -3.42 12.95
CA THR A 174 -9.66 -3.94 14.00
C THR A 174 -9.81 -5.44 14.18
N CYS A 175 -8.71 -6.18 14.11
CA CYS A 175 -8.62 -7.57 14.54
C CYS A 175 -7.72 -7.60 15.79
N GLY A 176 -8.32 -7.66 16.95
CA GLY A 176 -7.65 -7.63 18.26
C GLY A 176 -8.27 -8.62 19.25
N ALA A 177 -7.90 -8.56 20.52
CA ALA A 177 -8.30 -9.51 21.56
C ALA A 177 -9.83 -9.62 21.76
N THR A 178 -10.57 -8.56 21.47
CA THR A 178 -12.04 -8.52 21.62
C THR A 178 -12.82 -9.04 20.43
N SER A 179 -12.15 -9.38 19.32
CA SER A 179 -12.76 -9.85 18.07
C SER A 179 -12.25 -11.24 17.71
N ASP A 180 -12.81 -12.28 18.32
CA ASP A 180 -12.46 -13.68 18.00
C ASP A 180 -12.77 -14.06 16.55
N ALA A 181 -13.68 -13.36 15.90
CA ALA A 181 -14.10 -13.62 14.52
C ALA A 181 -13.09 -13.10 13.47
N CYS A 182 -12.21 -12.15 13.80
CA CYS A 182 -11.27 -11.57 12.84
C CYS A 182 -9.85 -12.09 13.08
N THR A 183 -9.40 -12.98 12.20
CA THR A 183 -8.03 -13.52 12.24
C THR A 183 -7.13 -13.02 11.12
N HIS A 184 -7.72 -12.50 10.04
CA HIS A 184 -7.01 -12.05 8.84
C HIS A 184 -7.55 -10.72 8.33
N LEU A 185 -6.66 -9.86 7.85
CA LEU A 185 -6.99 -8.70 7.01
C LEU A 185 -6.15 -8.73 5.74
N VAL A 186 -6.78 -8.34 4.65
CA VAL A 186 -6.15 -8.30 3.32
C VAL A 186 -6.39 -6.93 2.71
N ILE A 187 -5.40 -6.39 2.01
CA ILE A 187 -5.49 -5.17 1.22
C ILE A 187 -4.84 -5.35 -0.14
N GLY A 188 -5.25 -4.52 -1.10
CA GLY A 188 -4.73 -4.53 -2.46
C GLY A 188 -5.54 -5.44 -3.37
N ARG A 189 -4.86 -6.27 -4.17
CA ARG A 189 -5.51 -7.28 -5.00
C ARG A 189 -5.97 -8.43 -4.12
N THR A 190 -7.23 -8.79 -4.22
CA THR A 190 -7.86 -9.74 -3.29
C THR A 190 -8.92 -10.63 -3.96
N ASP A 191 -8.91 -10.75 -5.29
CA ASP A 191 -9.98 -11.45 -6.02
C ASP A 191 -9.93 -12.96 -5.77
N ALA A 192 -8.76 -13.58 -5.87
CA ALA A 192 -8.59 -15.00 -5.57
C ALA A 192 -8.85 -15.31 -4.10
N ILE A 193 -8.38 -14.45 -3.18
CA ILE A 193 -8.61 -14.59 -1.73
C ILE A 193 -10.10 -14.46 -1.42
N SER A 194 -10.80 -13.50 -2.04
CA SER A 194 -12.24 -13.31 -1.89
C SER A 194 -13.03 -14.52 -2.38
N ASN A 195 -12.65 -15.09 -3.50
CA ASN A 195 -13.25 -16.31 -4.04
C ASN A 195 -12.98 -17.52 -3.14
N PHE A 196 -11.77 -17.66 -2.63
CA PHE A 196 -11.41 -18.69 -1.67
C PHE A 196 -12.23 -18.55 -0.38
N SER A 197 -12.38 -17.34 0.18
CA SER A 197 -13.11 -17.11 1.43
C SER A 197 -14.59 -17.52 1.37
N LYS A 198 -15.20 -17.54 0.17
CA LYS A 198 -16.58 -17.99 -0.06
C LYS A 198 -16.72 -19.53 -0.08
N GLN A 199 -15.62 -20.26 -0.20
CA GLN A 199 -15.66 -21.73 -0.25
C GLN A 199 -15.92 -22.28 1.16
N LYS A 200 -16.73 -23.33 1.23
CA LYS A 200 -17.04 -24.01 2.50
C LYS A 200 -15.76 -24.56 3.16
N GLY A 201 -15.55 -24.20 4.42
CA GLY A 201 -14.38 -24.66 5.20
C GLY A 201 -13.09 -23.90 4.98
N SER A 202 -13.05 -22.90 4.09
CA SER A 202 -11.85 -22.10 3.85
C SER A 202 -11.42 -21.29 5.09
N MET A 203 -12.37 -20.69 5.78
CA MET A 203 -12.10 -19.93 7.01
C MET A 203 -11.68 -20.86 8.16
N ASP A 204 -12.28 -22.04 8.26
CA ASP A 204 -11.86 -23.07 9.25
C ASP A 204 -10.44 -23.58 8.96
N TYR A 205 -10.08 -23.68 7.69
CA TYR A 205 -8.70 -24.01 7.31
C TYR A 205 -7.74 -22.91 7.77
N LEU A 206 -8.03 -21.64 7.47
CA LEU A 206 -7.19 -20.51 7.88
C LEU A 206 -7.06 -20.39 9.41
N ALA A 207 -8.12 -20.71 10.15
CA ALA A 207 -8.09 -20.70 11.61
C ALA A 207 -7.20 -21.80 12.23
N ARG A 208 -6.99 -22.91 11.50
CA ARG A 208 -6.20 -24.07 11.99
C ARG A 208 -4.74 -24.06 11.58
N VAL A 209 -4.40 -23.39 10.47
CA VAL A 209 -3.01 -23.33 10.02
C VAL A 209 -2.22 -22.27 10.78
N LYS A 210 -0.91 -22.44 10.85
CA LYS A 210 -0.03 -21.40 11.40
C LYS A 210 -0.17 -20.10 10.60
N PRO A 211 -0.19 -18.91 11.23
CA PRO A 211 -0.35 -17.63 10.55
C PRO A 211 0.61 -17.43 9.37
N VAL A 212 1.87 -17.85 9.50
CA VAL A 212 2.87 -17.78 8.42
C VAL A 212 2.41 -18.56 7.17
N VAL A 213 1.90 -19.78 7.37
CA VAL A 213 1.44 -20.65 6.27
C VAL A 213 0.18 -20.08 5.61
N GLY A 214 -0.75 -19.56 6.42
CA GLY A 214 -1.96 -18.90 5.93
C GLY A 214 -1.65 -17.67 5.07
N VAL A 215 -0.78 -16.78 5.56
CA VAL A 215 -0.35 -15.57 4.86
C VAL A 215 0.35 -15.92 3.54
N GLU A 216 1.31 -16.85 3.56
CA GLU A 216 2.02 -17.26 2.35
C GLU A 216 1.07 -17.83 1.29
N ARG A 217 0.16 -18.72 1.72
CA ARG A 217 -0.82 -19.33 0.81
C ARG A 217 -1.75 -18.31 0.17
N LEU A 218 -2.28 -17.37 0.95
CA LEU A 218 -3.20 -16.36 0.43
C LEU A 218 -2.51 -15.45 -0.61
N ILE A 219 -1.27 -15.03 -0.35
CA ILE A 219 -0.51 -14.22 -1.32
C ILE A 219 -0.17 -15.05 -2.57
N GLN A 220 0.19 -16.34 -2.40
CA GLN A 220 0.48 -17.21 -3.54
C GLN A 220 -0.74 -17.39 -4.44
N MET A 221 -1.95 -17.47 -3.87
CA MET A 221 -3.19 -17.56 -4.66
C MET A 221 -3.39 -16.31 -5.54
N GLU A 222 -3.10 -15.11 -5.05
CA GLU A 222 -3.17 -13.89 -5.86
C GLU A 222 -2.06 -13.84 -6.92
N ILE A 223 -0.88 -14.38 -6.63
CA ILE A 223 0.21 -14.50 -7.63
C ILE A 223 -0.19 -15.46 -8.75
N ASP A 224 -0.83 -16.57 -8.41
CA ASP A 224 -1.25 -17.58 -9.38
C ASP A 224 -2.43 -17.09 -10.24
N ASP A 225 -3.32 -16.28 -9.68
CA ASP A 225 -4.49 -15.72 -10.36
C ASP A 225 -4.12 -14.52 -11.26
N GLU A 226 -3.26 -13.63 -10.75
CA GLU A 226 -2.90 -12.37 -11.41
C GLU A 226 -1.37 -12.16 -11.48
N PRO A 227 -0.65 -13.05 -12.18
CA PRO A 227 0.83 -13.03 -12.22
C PRO A 227 1.40 -11.77 -12.86
N ASP A 228 0.59 -11.06 -13.65
CA ASP A 228 0.98 -9.78 -14.24
C ASP A 228 1.01 -8.64 -13.22
N ASP A 229 0.20 -8.71 -12.19
CA ASP A 229 -0.02 -7.63 -11.22
C ASP A 229 0.62 -7.91 -9.86
N VAL A 230 0.59 -9.15 -9.43
CA VAL A 230 1.13 -9.64 -8.16
C VAL A 230 2.27 -10.62 -8.46
N GLY A 231 3.39 -10.53 -7.75
CA GLY A 231 4.51 -11.40 -8.11
C GLY A 231 5.54 -11.62 -7.00
N PRO A 232 6.28 -12.76 -7.11
CA PRO A 232 7.31 -13.11 -6.16
C PRO A 232 8.51 -12.13 -6.22
N PRO A 233 9.40 -12.19 -5.20
CA PRO A 233 9.32 -13.02 -4.01
C PRO A 233 8.30 -12.46 -2.99
N ILE A 234 7.79 -13.34 -2.11
CA ILE A 234 6.91 -12.94 -0.99
C ILE A 234 7.81 -12.59 0.20
N ASP A 235 7.65 -11.38 0.75
CA ASP A 235 8.22 -11.00 2.04
C ASP A 235 7.26 -11.42 3.16
N ILE A 236 7.78 -12.01 4.25
CA ILE A 236 6.98 -12.41 5.41
C ILE A 236 7.70 -11.99 6.69
N LEU A 237 7.03 -11.17 7.50
CA LEU A 237 7.47 -10.71 8.79
C LEU A 237 6.57 -11.27 9.89
N ARG A 238 7.17 -11.91 10.88
CA ARG A 238 6.53 -12.40 12.09
C ARG A 238 6.84 -11.48 13.25
N ILE A 239 5.83 -11.08 14.02
CA ILE A 239 5.97 -10.17 15.16
C ILE A 239 5.40 -10.86 16.39
N THR A 240 6.17 -10.92 17.46
CA THR A 240 5.83 -11.49 18.76
C THR A 240 6.17 -10.49 19.87
N LYS A 241 5.80 -10.79 21.10
CA LYS A 241 6.25 -10.03 22.28
C LYS A 241 7.77 -9.96 22.45
N ARG A 242 8.52 -10.85 21.80
CA ARG A 242 10.00 -10.87 21.82
C ARG A 242 10.61 -9.99 20.73
N GLY A 243 9.80 -9.47 19.83
CA GLY A 243 10.23 -8.63 18.71
C GLY A 243 9.76 -9.16 17.35
N ALA A 244 10.25 -8.52 16.33
CA ALA A 244 9.95 -8.85 14.94
C ALA A 244 11.09 -9.63 14.30
N GLN A 245 10.73 -10.66 13.53
CA GLN A 245 11.67 -11.51 12.80
C GLN A 245 11.18 -11.74 11.37
N TRP A 246 12.05 -11.50 10.41
CA TRP A 246 11.80 -11.85 9.02
C TRP A 246 11.87 -13.36 8.86
N VAL A 247 10.76 -13.96 8.43
CA VAL A 247 10.69 -15.37 8.03
C VAL A 247 11.24 -15.50 6.62
N ARG A 248 10.88 -14.55 5.76
CA ARG A 248 11.38 -14.40 4.39
C ARG A 248 11.50 -12.92 4.07
N ARG A 249 12.60 -12.52 3.44
CA ARG A 249 12.86 -11.12 3.05
C ARG A 249 13.72 -11.07 1.80
N LYS A 250 13.39 -10.16 0.91
CA LYS A 250 14.24 -9.82 -0.23
C LYS A 250 15.56 -9.20 0.22
N ARG A 251 16.65 -9.56 -0.46
CA ARG A 251 17.98 -9.06 -0.13
C ARG A 251 18.10 -7.52 -0.26
N GLN A 252 17.35 -6.91 -1.19
CA GLN A 252 17.37 -5.45 -1.43
C GLN A 252 16.54 -4.64 -0.45
N CYS A 253 15.72 -5.26 0.38
CA CYS A 253 14.92 -4.56 1.39
C CYS A 253 15.77 -4.35 2.65
N THR A 254 16.62 -3.35 2.65
CA THR A 254 17.31 -2.90 3.86
C THR A 254 16.36 -2.13 4.76
N GLU A 255 16.51 -2.25 6.08
CA GLU A 255 15.81 -1.37 7.00
C GLU A 255 16.32 0.05 6.76
N VAL A 256 15.41 0.99 6.54
CA VAL A 256 15.76 2.41 6.60
C VAL A 256 16.16 2.65 8.06
N THR A 257 17.42 2.52 8.33
CA THR A 257 18.01 2.91 9.62
C THR A 257 17.85 4.43 9.68
N THR A 258 16.84 4.88 10.41
CA THR A 258 16.72 6.30 10.77
C THR A 258 17.96 6.62 11.58
N THR A 259 19.01 7.09 10.92
CA THR A 259 20.15 7.72 11.56
C THR A 259 19.57 8.87 12.40
N ARG A 260 19.69 8.75 13.70
CA ARG A 260 19.39 9.84 14.65
C ARG A 260 20.39 10.97 14.32
N HIS A 261 19.90 12.04 13.75
CA HIS A 261 20.53 13.35 13.77
C HIS A 261 19.87 14.19 14.85
#